data_8cbc3dbc605bc8f44bee32e00f4e83c6
#
_entry.id   8cbc3dbc605bc8f44bee32e00f4e83c6
#
_cell.length_a   1.000
_cell.length_b   1.000
_cell.length_c   1.000
_cell.angle_alpha   90.00
_cell.angle_beta   90.00
_cell.angle_gamma   90.00
#
_symmetry.space_group_name_H-M   'P 1'
#
loop_
_entity.id
_entity.type
_entity.pdbx_description
1 polymer ?
#
loop_
_entity_poly.entity_id
_entity_poly.type
_entity_poly.pdbx_seq_one_letter_code
_entity_poly.pdbx_strand_id
1 'polypeptide(L)'
;MKVEKTVWNGKEGYLLQNESMEVFVNPEDGMNIYQMDWEGRQMIAWEEERYQRKATYGVPVLYPTPNRSEELKIQAFGRQYDARMHGLVKNRPFEVKAAEADGQTALVTGVLLWNEAQPDFPMFPFPSILSITVKALPDEVVWSYEVENCGEGEMSYGIAVHPYFNKREQAVKITVPAASVMEMTEEKIPTGKLIPAGETVPDLRTPALVDSLSLDHVYTDCQAGAHAEIFYNDC
;
A
#
# COMPACT_ATOMS: atom_id res chain seq x y z
N MET A 1 23.73 -3.81 4.51
CA MET A 1 22.38 -3.78 5.13
C MET A 1 22.34 -4.68 6.36
N LYS A 2 21.46 -4.42 7.30
CA LYS A 2 21.12 -5.31 8.41
C LYS A 2 19.62 -5.30 8.65
N VAL A 3 19.11 -6.36 9.27
CA VAL A 3 17.74 -6.48 9.77
C VAL A 3 17.77 -6.83 11.25
N GLU A 4 16.93 -6.19 12.02
CA GLU A 4 16.86 -6.40 13.48
C GLU A 4 15.41 -6.36 13.96
N LYS A 5 15.01 -7.32 14.80
CA LYS A 5 13.76 -7.24 15.53
C LYS A 5 13.90 -6.20 16.64
N THR A 6 13.07 -5.18 16.65
CA THR A 6 13.18 -4.06 17.58
C THR A 6 11.81 -3.46 17.90
N VAL A 7 11.82 -2.41 18.71
CA VAL A 7 10.61 -1.66 19.10
C VAL A 7 10.72 -0.23 18.58
N TRP A 8 9.73 0.20 17.82
CA TRP A 8 9.57 1.56 17.35
C TRP A 8 8.26 2.15 17.90
N ASN A 9 8.34 3.29 18.59
CA ASN A 9 7.19 3.93 19.25
C ASN A 9 6.31 2.96 20.06
N GLY A 10 6.94 2.04 20.81
CA GLY A 10 6.25 1.03 21.63
C GLY A 10 5.63 -0.14 20.85
N LYS A 11 5.92 -0.28 19.55
CA LYS A 11 5.41 -1.35 18.69
C LYS A 11 6.54 -2.24 18.23
N GLU A 12 6.40 -3.56 18.44
CA GLU A 12 7.39 -4.54 17.97
C GLU A 12 7.35 -4.68 16.45
N GLY A 13 8.51 -4.83 15.83
CA GLY A 13 8.62 -5.01 14.39
C GLY A 13 10.06 -5.27 13.97
N TYR A 14 10.35 -5.03 12.71
CA TYR A 14 11.65 -5.24 12.10
C TYR A 14 12.18 -3.96 11.48
N LEU A 15 13.40 -3.60 11.86
CA LEU A 15 14.14 -2.48 11.27
C LEU A 15 15.12 -3.02 10.24
N LEU A 16 14.97 -2.59 8.99
CA LEU A 16 15.89 -2.82 7.89
C LEU A 16 16.67 -1.53 7.71
N GLN A 17 18.01 -1.58 7.77
CA GLN A 17 18.80 -0.35 7.75
C GLN A 17 20.19 -0.49 7.12
N ASN A 18 20.69 0.62 6.61
CA ASN A 18 22.07 0.89 6.24
C ASN A 18 22.48 2.29 6.73
N GLU A 19 23.58 2.85 6.18
CA GLU A 19 24.07 4.18 6.56
C GLU A 19 23.13 5.33 6.16
N SER A 20 22.29 5.12 5.13
CA SER A 20 21.45 6.16 4.54
C SER A 20 19.95 5.94 4.73
N MET A 21 19.53 4.71 5.02
CA MET A 21 18.11 4.35 5.02
C MET A 21 17.72 3.52 6.24
N GLU A 22 16.54 3.83 6.78
CA GLU A 22 15.86 3.06 7.82
C GLU A 22 14.43 2.75 7.39
N VAL A 23 14.03 1.47 7.44
CA VAL A 23 12.68 1.02 7.12
C VAL A 23 12.16 0.15 8.26
N PHE A 24 11.13 0.62 8.98
CA PHE A 24 10.50 -0.16 10.03
C PHE A 24 9.22 -0.79 9.52
N VAL A 25 9.15 -2.12 9.60
CA VAL A 25 8.01 -2.94 9.17
C VAL A 25 7.34 -3.56 10.38
N ASN A 26 6.02 -3.46 10.47
CA ASN A 26 5.23 -4.09 11.52
C ASN A 26 4.40 -5.27 10.98
N PRO A 27 4.82 -6.54 11.22
CA PRO A 27 4.05 -7.71 10.79
C PRO A 27 2.71 -7.87 11.52
N GLU A 28 2.61 -7.45 12.78
CA GLU A 28 1.36 -7.54 13.55
C GLU A 28 0.26 -6.62 13.01
N ASP A 29 0.63 -5.68 12.16
CA ASP A 29 -0.25 -4.69 11.54
C ASP A 29 -0.26 -4.79 10.01
N GLY A 30 -0.41 -6.00 9.48
CA GLY A 30 -0.57 -6.20 8.03
C GLY A 30 0.70 -5.96 7.21
N MET A 31 1.89 -6.19 7.76
CA MET A 31 3.18 -5.87 7.12
C MET A 31 3.32 -4.39 6.76
N ASN A 32 2.68 -3.51 7.52
CA ASN A 32 2.69 -2.08 7.30
C ASN A 32 4.09 -1.50 7.53
N ILE A 33 4.56 -0.63 6.65
CA ILE A 33 5.78 0.15 6.83
C ILE A 33 5.41 1.41 7.63
N TYR A 34 5.91 1.54 8.85
CA TYR A 34 5.61 2.66 9.75
C TYR A 34 6.60 3.82 9.59
N GLN A 35 7.84 3.50 9.29
CA GLN A 35 8.93 4.44 9.08
C GLN A 35 9.65 4.09 7.79
N MET A 36 9.98 5.09 7.03
CA MET A 36 10.93 5.03 5.92
C MET A 36 11.67 6.36 5.92
N ASP A 37 12.91 6.33 6.37
CA ASP A 37 13.79 7.48 6.45
C ASP A 37 14.93 7.33 5.43
N TRP A 38 15.22 8.41 4.75
CA TRP A 38 16.33 8.51 3.80
C TRP A 38 17.24 9.67 4.19
N GLU A 39 18.51 9.37 4.49
CA GLU A 39 19.51 10.37 4.95
C GLU A 39 18.98 11.23 6.11
N GLY A 40 18.28 10.62 7.06
CA GLY A 40 17.65 11.29 8.19
C GLY A 40 16.37 12.07 7.85
N ARG A 41 15.87 11.98 6.62
CA ARG A 41 14.61 12.61 6.19
C ARG A 41 13.48 11.60 6.25
N GLN A 42 12.47 11.90 7.03
CA GLN A 42 11.27 11.07 7.14
C GLN A 42 10.44 11.14 5.85
N MET A 43 10.39 10.05 5.11
CA MET A 43 9.66 9.94 3.83
C MET A 43 8.21 9.51 4.02
N ILE A 44 7.91 8.71 5.03
CA ILE A 44 6.56 8.22 5.34
C ILE A 44 6.02 8.93 6.57
N ALA A 45 4.80 9.47 6.47
CA ALA A 45 4.11 10.10 7.57
C ALA A 45 3.52 9.07 8.54
N TRP A 46 3.73 9.29 9.81
CA TRP A 46 3.13 8.54 10.90
C TRP A 46 2.32 9.48 11.78
N GLU A 47 1.09 9.07 12.11
CA GLU A 47 0.20 9.81 13.00
C GLU A 47 -0.39 8.85 14.04
N GLU A 48 -0.02 9.01 15.31
CA GLU A 48 -0.50 8.16 16.40
C GLU A 48 -2.04 8.17 16.51
N GLU A 49 -2.69 9.30 16.29
CA GLU A 49 -4.15 9.40 16.31
C GLU A 49 -4.81 8.51 15.25
N ARG A 50 -4.24 8.44 14.04
CA ARG A 50 -4.75 7.57 12.97
C ARG A 50 -4.55 6.10 13.32
N TYR A 51 -3.41 5.75 13.92
CA TYR A 51 -3.15 4.42 14.43
C TYR A 51 -4.18 3.99 15.47
N GLN A 52 -4.44 4.83 16.48
CA GLN A 52 -5.40 4.54 17.55
C GLN A 52 -6.83 4.32 17.02
N ARG A 53 -7.22 5.03 15.97
CA ARG A 53 -8.52 4.88 15.31
C ARG A 53 -8.56 3.74 14.29
N LYS A 54 -7.47 2.99 14.11
CA LYS A 54 -7.32 1.94 13.07
C LYS A 54 -7.64 2.46 11.66
N ALA A 55 -7.37 3.72 11.39
CA ALA A 55 -7.43 4.32 10.07
C ALA A 55 -6.30 3.79 9.17
N THR A 56 -6.10 4.36 8.00
CA THR A 56 -4.91 4.10 7.18
C THR A 56 -3.79 5.06 7.55
N TYR A 57 -2.55 4.58 7.62
CA TYR A 57 -1.32 5.30 7.96
C TYR A 57 -0.10 4.48 7.52
N GLY A 58 1.07 5.09 7.42
CA GLY A 58 2.26 4.38 6.95
C GLY A 58 2.14 3.94 5.48
N VAL A 59 2.39 2.68 5.21
CA VAL A 59 2.19 2.03 3.90
C VAL A 59 1.33 0.77 4.09
N PRO A 60 0.02 0.91 4.37
CA PRO A 60 -0.83 -0.24 4.59
C PRO A 60 -1.08 -1.04 3.32
N VAL A 61 -1.19 -2.36 3.47
CA VAL A 61 -1.59 -3.28 2.42
C VAL A 61 -3.11 -3.35 2.33
N LEU A 62 -3.63 -3.19 1.13
CA LEU A 62 -5.06 -3.22 0.82
C LEU A 62 -5.36 -4.48 0.02
N TYR A 63 -6.01 -5.46 0.67
CA TYR A 63 -6.35 -6.76 0.07
C TYR A 63 -7.61 -7.32 0.78
N PRO A 64 -8.51 -8.03 0.12
CA PRO A 64 -8.57 -8.36 -1.30
C PRO A 64 -9.27 -7.31 -2.17
N THR A 65 -9.74 -6.22 -1.59
CA THR A 65 -10.52 -5.19 -2.26
C THR A 65 -10.01 -3.79 -1.90
N PRO A 66 -9.02 -3.24 -2.64
CA PRO A 66 -8.58 -1.86 -2.48
C PRO A 66 -9.73 -0.87 -2.71
N ASN A 67 -9.64 0.32 -2.10
CA ASN A 67 -10.66 1.36 -2.15
C ASN A 67 -12.01 0.92 -1.51
N ARG A 68 -13.10 1.45 -1.98
CA ARG A 68 -14.47 1.07 -1.60
C ARG A 68 -15.23 0.49 -2.79
N SER A 69 -16.24 -0.28 -2.50
CA SER A 69 -17.23 -0.75 -3.46
C SER A 69 -18.60 -0.16 -3.13
N GLU A 70 -19.51 -0.20 -4.07
CA GLU A 70 -20.88 0.25 -3.89
C GLU A 70 -21.55 -0.50 -2.72
N GLU A 71 -22.18 0.25 -1.82
CA GLU A 71 -22.82 -0.29 -0.60
C GLU A 71 -21.91 -1.21 0.25
N LEU A 72 -20.58 -1.12 0.09
CA LEU A 72 -19.63 -2.07 0.67
C LEU A 72 -19.93 -3.53 0.32
N LYS A 73 -20.29 -3.76 -0.94
CA LYS A 73 -20.54 -5.07 -1.53
C LYS A 73 -19.62 -5.31 -2.71
N ILE A 74 -19.25 -6.56 -2.93
CA ILE A 74 -18.56 -7.02 -4.12
C ILE A 74 -19.32 -8.13 -4.81
N GLN A 75 -19.26 -8.16 -6.13
CA GLN A 75 -19.82 -9.22 -6.96
C GLN A 75 -18.68 -10.09 -7.45
N ALA A 76 -18.74 -11.39 -7.19
CA ALA A 76 -17.79 -12.35 -7.72
C ALA A 76 -18.50 -13.68 -8.00
N PHE A 77 -18.27 -14.24 -9.19
CA PHE A 77 -18.79 -15.55 -9.61
C PHE A 77 -20.31 -15.72 -9.38
N GLY A 78 -21.09 -14.66 -9.68
CA GLY A 78 -22.54 -14.68 -9.55
C GLY A 78 -23.07 -14.59 -8.10
N ARG A 79 -22.20 -14.32 -7.14
CA ARG A 79 -22.56 -14.13 -5.73
C ARG A 79 -22.15 -12.74 -5.24
N GLN A 80 -22.86 -12.26 -4.24
CA GLN A 80 -22.56 -11.00 -3.56
C GLN A 80 -21.99 -11.28 -2.18
N TYR A 81 -20.94 -10.55 -1.82
CA TYR A 81 -20.27 -10.62 -0.52
C TYR A 81 -20.18 -9.24 0.11
N ASP A 82 -20.19 -9.18 1.42
CA ASP A 82 -19.87 -7.96 2.15
C ASP A 82 -18.40 -7.59 1.95
N ALA A 83 -18.12 -6.31 1.92
CA ALA A 83 -16.76 -5.81 1.79
C ALA A 83 -16.45 -4.75 2.86
N ARG A 84 -15.17 -4.44 3.05
CA ARG A 84 -14.74 -3.29 3.83
C ARG A 84 -13.91 -2.37 2.95
N MET A 85 -14.01 -1.08 3.20
CA MET A 85 -13.12 -0.12 2.57
C MET A 85 -11.65 -0.50 2.84
N HIS A 86 -10.87 -0.58 1.79
CA HIS A 86 -9.46 -0.98 1.81
C HIS A 86 -9.20 -2.45 2.21
N GLY A 87 -10.22 -3.32 2.14
CA GLY A 87 -10.06 -4.76 2.31
C GLY A 87 -9.99 -5.23 3.75
N LEU A 88 -9.39 -6.40 3.95
CA LEU A 88 -9.54 -7.18 5.17
C LEU A 88 -8.23 -7.46 5.91
N VAL A 89 -7.07 -7.18 5.30
CA VAL A 89 -5.76 -7.61 5.85
C VAL A 89 -5.01 -6.54 6.61
N LYS A 90 -5.31 -5.26 6.41
CA LYS A 90 -4.73 -4.21 7.24
C LYS A 90 -5.10 -4.46 8.71
N ASN A 91 -4.19 -4.22 9.62
CA ASN A 91 -4.32 -4.54 11.05
C ASN A 91 -4.49 -6.05 11.36
N ARG A 92 -4.05 -6.94 10.48
CA ARG A 92 -3.98 -8.37 10.73
C ARG A 92 -2.55 -8.81 10.97
N PRO A 93 -2.30 -9.70 11.93
CA PRO A 93 -0.97 -10.26 12.12
C PRO A 93 -0.59 -11.19 10.97
N PHE A 94 0.64 -11.03 10.50
CA PHE A 94 1.31 -11.92 9.57
C PHE A 94 2.38 -12.72 10.31
N GLU A 95 2.48 -14.01 10.03
CA GLU A 95 3.56 -14.83 10.54
C GLU A 95 4.85 -14.52 9.79
N VAL A 96 5.89 -14.10 10.47
CA VAL A 96 7.18 -13.84 9.84
C VAL A 96 7.87 -15.16 9.47
N LYS A 97 8.14 -15.34 8.18
CA LYS A 97 8.81 -16.52 7.61
C LYS A 97 10.28 -16.29 7.34
N ALA A 98 10.67 -15.05 7.07
CA ALA A 98 12.06 -14.68 6.86
C ALA A 98 12.33 -13.26 7.42
N ALA A 99 13.50 -13.07 8.00
CA ALA A 99 14.08 -11.77 8.33
C ALA A 99 15.60 -11.92 8.17
N GLU A 100 16.12 -11.50 7.02
CA GLU A 100 17.45 -11.84 6.55
C GLU A 100 18.18 -10.61 5.99
N ALA A 101 19.51 -10.63 6.08
CA ALA A 101 20.37 -9.62 5.47
C ALA A 101 21.67 -10.25 4.99
N ASP A 102 22.21 -9.78 3.86
CA ASP A 102 23.44 -10.27 3.22
C ASP A 102 24.53 -9.20 3.08
N GLY A 103 24.41 -8.07 3.79
CA GLY A 103 25.32 -6.93 3.68
C GLY A 103 24.94 -5.91 2.60
N GLN A 104 24.32 -6.32 1.51
CA GLN A 104 23.79 -5.43 0.46
C GLN A 104 22.28 -5.25 0.53
N THR A 105 21.58 -6.28 0.97
CA THR A 105 20.13 -6.26 1.10
C THR A 105 19.70 -6.65 2.51
N ALA A 106 18.53 -6.20 2.91
CA ALA A 106 17.82 -6.69 4.09
C ALA A 106 16.36 -6.91 3.72
N LEU A 107 15.74 -7.98 4.21
CA LEU A 107 14.33 -8.26 3.92
C LEU A 107 13.60 -8.80 5.13
N VAL A 108 12.29 -8.61 5.13
CA VAL A 108 11.36 -9.32 5.99
C VAL A 108 10.19 -9.81 5.16
N THR A 109 9.83 -11.09 5.34
CA THR A 109 8.70 -11.74 4.68
C THR A 109 7.69 -12.18 5.73
N GLY A 110 6.46 -11.71 5.59
CA GLY A 110 5.32 -12.13 6.38
C GLY A 110 4.31 -12.88 5.54
N VAL A 111 3.63 -13.86 6.13
CA VAL A 111 2.62 -14.70 5.48
C VAL A 111 1.33 -14.69 6.28
N LEU A 112 0.22 -14.49 5.60
CA LEU A 112 -1.13 -14.60 6.15
C LEU A 112 -1.86 -15.78 5.50
N LEU A 113 -2.27 -16.75 6.30
CA LEU A 113 -3.21 -17.79 5.88
C LEU A 113 -4.64 -17.24 5.97
N TRP A 114 -5.30 -17.16 4.83
CA TRP A 114 -6.69 -16.75 4.73
C TRP A 114 -7.59 -17.97 4.51
N ASN A 115 -8.33 -18.36 5.55
CA ASN A 115 -9.21 -19.52 5.56
C ASN A 115 -10.34 -19.34 6.57
N GLU A 116 -11.14 -20.38 6.82
CA GLU A 116 -12.30 -20.37 7.72
C GLU A 116 -11.96 -20.00 9.19
N ALA A 117 -10.69 -20.06 9.58
CA ALA A 117 -10.28 -19.61 10.91
C ALA A 117 -10.25 -18.07 11.03
N GLN A 118 -10.27 -17.35 9.92
CA GLN A 118 -10.35 -15.89 9.94
C GLN A 118 -11.80 -15.43 10.18
N PRO A 119 -12.05 -14.53 11.16
CA PRO A 119 -13.40 -14.06 11.49
C PRO A 119 -14.16 -13.45 10.30
N ASP A 120 -13.42 -12.80 9.39
CA ASP A 120 -13.98 -12.12 8.22
C ASP A 120 -13.93 -12.98 6.96
N PHE A 121 -13.62 -14.30 7.07
CA PHE A 121 -13.58 -15.20 5.92
C PHE A 121 -14.88 -15.19 5.09
N PRO A 122 -16.09 -15.12 5.68
CA PRO A 122 -17.32 -15.03 4.89
C PRO A 122 -17.40 -13.80 3.95
N MET A 123 -16.63 -12.75 4.21
CA MET A 123 -16.57 -11.57 3.33
C MET A 123 -15.70 -11.80 2.09
N PHE A 124 -14.77 -12.75 2.17
CA PHE A 124 -13.91 -13.20 1.08
C PHE A 124 -13.66 -14.70 1.24
N PRO A 125 -14.62 -15.55 0.85
CA PRO A 125 -14.58 -16.99 1.14
C PRO A 125 -13.75 -17.76 0.10
N PHE A 126 -12.54 -17.28 -0.16
CA PHE A 126 -11.58 -17.89 -1.06
C PHE A 126 -10.31 -18.22 -0.28
N PRO A 127 -10.10 -19.49 0.09
CA PRO A 127 -8.91 -19.90 0.84
C PRO A 127 -7.66 -19.52 0.04
N SER A 128 -6.75 -18.80 0.67
CA SER A 128 -5.53 -18.31 0.01
C SER A 128 -4.39 -18.07 0.99
N ILE A 129 -3.19 -17.98 0.45
CA ILE A 129 -1.99 -17.55 1.18
C ILE A 129 -1.57 -16.21 0.58
N LEU A 130 -1.46 -15.20 1.41
CA LEU A 130 -0.88 -13.91 1.04
C LEU A 130 0.49 -13.78 1.68
N SER A 131 1.53 -13.70 0.85
CA SER A 131 2.90 -13.41 1.27
C SER A 131 3.28 -11.99 0.89
N ILE A 132 3.84 -11.23 1.83
CA ILE A 132 4.34 -9.89 1.61
C ILE A 132 5.82 -9.87 1.96
N THR A 133 6.65 -9.35 1.07
CA THR A 133 8.07 -9.13 1.31
C THR A 133 8.39 -7.65 1.17
N VAL A 134 8.96 -7.08 2.22
CA VAL A 134 9.61 -5.76 2.18
C VAL A 134 11.10 -5.98 2.15
N LYS A 135 11.75 -5.50 1.09
CA LYS A 135 13.19 -5.62 0.87
C LYS A 135 13.81 -4.24 0.72
N ALA A 136 14.79 -3.94 1.55
CA ALA A 136 15.61 -2.74 1.44
C ALA A 136 16.91 -3.07 0.70
N LEU A 137 17.25 -2.25 -0.29
CA LEU A 137 18.50 -2.21 -1.02
C LEU A 137 19.26 -0.91 -0.67
N PRO A 138 20.48 -0.66 -1.15
CA PRO A 138 21.23 0.53 -0.76
C PRO A 138 20.50 1.86 -0.94
N ASP A 139 19.66 1.99 -1.96
CA ASP A 139 18.96 3.22 -2.37
C ASP A 139 17.49 2.97 -2.81
N GLU A 140 16.96 1.81 -2.50
CA GLU A 140 15.63 1.39 -2.96
C GLU A 140 14.91 0.56 -1.90
N VAL A 141 13.59 0.70 -1.82
CA VAL A 141 12.72 -0.21 -1.07
C VAL A 141 11.79 -0.91 -2.05
N VAL A 142 11.90 -2.23 -2.11
CA VAL A 142 11.04 -3.08 -2.93
C VAL A 142 9.97 -3.70 -2.05
N TRP A 143 8.72 -3.42 -2.38
CA TRP A 143 7.57 -4.10 -1.82
C TRP A 143 7.05 -5.11 -2.84
N SER A 144 6.95 -6.38 -2.46
CA SER A 144 6.45 -7.44 -3.32
C SER A 144 5.42 -8.31 -2.61
N TYR A 145 4.58 -8.95 -3.40
CA TYR A 145 3.56 -9.87 -2.89
C TYR A 145 3.45 -11.11 -3.74
N GLU A 146 2.95 -12.15 -3.11
CA GLU A 146 2.53 -13.39 -3.76
C GLU A 146 1.17 -13.80 -3.19
N VAL A 147 0.24 -14.19 -4.05
CA VAL A 147 -1.08 -14.70 -3.66
C VAL A 147 -1.24 -16.09 -4.25
N GLU A 148 -1.32 -17.09 -3.37
CA GLU A 148 -1.60 -18.47 -3.73
C GLU A 148 -3.09 -18.77 -3.48
N ASN A 149 -3.81 -19.22 -4.52
CA ASN A 149 -5.17 -19.69 -4.39
C ASN A 149 -5.16 -21.14 -3.89
N CYS A 150 -5.63 -21.36 -2.67
CA CYS A 150 -5.70 -22.69 -2.04
C CYS A 150 -7.08 -23.36 -2.20
N GLY A 151 -8.01 -22.72 -2.90
CA GLY A 151 -9.32 -23.27 -3.23
C GLY A 151 -9.33 -24.08 -4.51
N GLU A 152 -10.46 -24.77 -4.77
CA GLU A 152 -10.63 -25.59 -5.99
C GLU A 152 -11.08 -24.77 -7.22
N GLY A 153 -11.52 -23.54 -7.03
CA GLY A 153 -12.11 -22.69 -8.07
C GLY A 153 -11.28 -21.45 -8.36
N GLU A 154 -11.80 -20.61 -9.23
CA GLU A 154 -11.24 -19.29 -9.50
C GLU A 154 -11.41 -18.37 -8.30
N MET A 155 -10.44 -17.47 -8.10
CA MET A 155 -10.44 -16.44 -7.08
C MET A 155 -10.22 -15.07 -7.75
N SER A 156 -11.07 -14.11 -7.43
CA SER A 156 -10.92 -12.72 -7.90
C SER A 156 -10.49 -11.84 -6.74
N TYR A 157 -9.39 -11.12 -6.90
CA TYR A 157 -8.90 -10.18 -5.88
C TYR A 157 -8.27 -8.95 -6.51
N GLY A 158 -8.17 -7.90 -5.70
CA GLY A 158 -7.31 -6.75 -5.94
C GLY A 158 -6.29 -6.60 -4.82
N ILE A 159 -5.14 -6.02 -5.12
CA ILE A 159 -4.13 -5.69 -4.13
C ILE A 159 -3.52 -4.33 -4.44
N ALA A 160 -3.23 -3.56 -3.40
CA ALA A 160 -2.55 -2.28 -3.49
C ALA A 160 -1.78 -1.98 -2.21
N VAL A 161 -0.87 -1.01 -2.28
CA VAL A 161 -0.31 -0.30 -1.14
C VAL A 161 -0.79 1.14 -1.13
N HIS A 162 -0.92 1.74 0.05
CA HIS A 162 -1.43 3.10 0.19
C HIS A 162 -0.45 3.97 0.99
N PRO A 163 0.71 4.34 0.40
CA PRO A 163 1.74 5.08 1.11
C PRO A 163 1.27 6.49 1.48
N TYR A 164 1.55 6.89 2.71
CA TYR A 164 1.36 8.24 3.23
C TYR A 164 2.71 8.96 3.20
N PHE A 165 3.05 9.55 2.05
CA PHE A 165 4.29 10.31 1.92
C PHE A 165 4.24 11.59 2.76
N ASN A 166 5.33 11.85 3.49
CA ASN A 166 5.47 13.03 4.33
C ASN A 166 5.87 14.24 3.48
N LYS A 167 5.03 15.27 3.47
CA LYS A 167 5.30 16.51 2.77
C LYS A 167 6.42 17.36 3.42
N ARG A 168 6.71 17.15 4.71
CA ARG A 168 7.79 17.81 5.46
C ARG A 168 7.75 19.35 5.43
N GLU A 169 6.54 19.94 5.51
CA GLU A 169 6.30 21.40 5.55
C GLU A 169 6.96 22.19 4.40
N GLN A 170 7.11 21.58 3.23
CA GLN A 170 7.67 22.21 2.04
C GLN A 170 6.74 22.09 0.83
N ALA A 171 7.05 22.88 -0.21
CA ALA A 171 6.37 22.75 -1.49
C ALA A 171 6.82 21.47 -2.20
N VAL A 172 5.91 20.54 -2.38
CA VAL A 172 6.13 19.25 -3.03
C VAL A 172 5.42 19.24 -4.37
N LYS A 173 6.08 18.72 -5.40
CA LYS A 173 5.47 18.45 -6.70
C LYS A 173 5.35 16.95 -6.94
N ILE A 174 4.38 16.57 -7.76
CA ILE A 174 4.22 15.17 -8.20
C ILE A 174 4.09 15.09 -9.71
N THR A 175 4.53 13.95 -10.26
CA THR A 175 4.17 13.50 -11.61
C THR A 175 3.56 12.11 -11.55
N VAL A 176 2.62 11.85 -12.46
CA VAL A 176 2.05 10.53 -12.68
C VAL A 176 1.97 10.31 -14.19
N PRO A 177 2.67 9.31 -14.75
CA PRO A 177 2.79 9.11 -16.20
C PRO A 177 1.55 8.41 -16.80
N ALA A 178 0.35 8.86 -16.45
CA ALA A 178 -0.92 8.27 -16.83
C ALA A 178 -1.61 9.09 -17.92
N ALA A 179 -2.12 8.42 -18.95
CA ALA A 179 -2.84 9.06 -20.04
C ALA A 179 -4.34 9.24 -19.75
N SER A 180 -4.90 8.42 -18.87
CA SER A 180 -6.33 8.37 -18.57
C SER A 180 -6.60 8.41 -17.07
N VAL A 181 -7.84 8.71 -16.72
CA VAL A 181 -8.37 8.68 -15.36
C VAL A 181 -9.69 7.92 -15.37
N MET A 182 -9.97 7.15 -14.36
CA MET A 182 -11.29 6.55 -14.19
C MET A 182 -12.30 7.64 -13.80
N GLU A 183 -13.43 7.68 -14.53
CA GLU A 183 -14.58 8.49 -14.10
C GLU A 183 -15.10 7.94 -12.77
N MET A 184 -15.38 8.82 -11.81
CA MET A 184 -15.81 8.46 -10.47
C MET A 184 -17.21 9.00 -10.20
N THR A 185 -18.02 8.24 -9.44
CA THR A 185 -19.25 8.76 -8.85
C THR A 185 -18.95 9.80 -7.76
N GLU A 186 -19.98 10.47 -7.21
CA GLU A 186 -19.83 11.35 -6.05
C GLU A 186 -19.29 10.60 -4.82
N GLU A 187 -19.62 9.32 -4.66
CA GLU A 187 -19.15 8.44 -3.60
C GLU A 187 -17.73 7.88 -3.84
N LYS A 188 -17.05 8.34 -4.90
CA LYS A 188 -15.69 7.90 -5.27
C LYS A 188 -15.62 6.42 -5.68
N ILE A 189 -16.63 5.97 -6.40
CA ILE A 189 -16.68 4.62 -6.99
C ILE A 189 -16.42 4.76 -8.49
N PRO A 190 -15.48 3.99 -9.08
CA PRO A 190 -15.25 4.00 -10.52
C PRO A 190 -16.49 3.56 -11.31
N THR A 191 -16.88 4.33 -12.33
CA THR A 191 -18.01 3.99 -13.21
C THR A 191 -17.65 2.96 -14.27
N GLY A 192 -16.36 2.68 -14.44
CA GLY A 192 -15.82 1.84 -15.52
C GLY A 192 -15.47 2.62 -16.80
N LYS A 193 -15.82 3.91 -16.88
CA LYS A 193 -15.46 4.77 -18.01
C LYS A 193 -14.11 5.43 -17.78
N LEU A 194 -13.30 5.48 -18.83
CA LEU A 194 -12.02 6.19 -18.84
C LEU A 194 -12.20 7.55 -19.56
N ILE A 195 -11.59 8.58 -19.00
CA ILE A 195 -11.52 9.92 -19.57
C ILE A 195 -10.05 10.33 -19.71
N PRO A 196 -9.68 11.15 -20.72
CA PRO A 196 -8.31 11.63 -20.86
C PRO A 196 -7.86 12.45 -19.66
N ALA A 197 -6.62 12.23 -19.19
CA ALA A 197 -6.01 13.09 -18.18
C ALA A 197 -5.89 14.52 -18.72
N GLY A 198 -6.28 15.52 -17.93
CA GLY A 198 -6.34 16.93 -18.32
C GLY A 198 -7.72 17.41 -18.81
N GLU A 199 -8.69 16.51 -18.99
CA GLU A 199 -10.04 16.91 -19.41
C GLU A 199 -10.89 17.39 -18.22
N THR A 200 -11.01 16.57 -17.16
CA THR A 200 -11.81 16.91 -15.96
C THR A 200 -10.97 16.99 -14.70
N VAL A 201 -9.78 16.39 -14.71
CA VAL A 201 -8.80 16.40 -13.61
C VAL A 201 -7.43 16.80 -14.17
N PRO A 202 -6.51 17.32 -13.33
CA PRO A 202 -5.19 17.73 -13.80
C PRO A 202 -4.43 16.64 -14.54
N ASP A 203 -3.75 17.03 -15.63
CA ASP A 203 -2.74 16.20 -16.29
C ASP A 203 -1.46 16.20 -15.44
N LEU A 204 -1.16 15.07 -14.82
CA LEU A 204 0.02 14.93 -13.97
C LEU A 204 1.25 14.38 -14.69
N ARG A 205 1.24 14.30 -16.02
CA ARG A 205 2.46 13.98 -16.81
C ARG A 205 3.51 15.08 -16.74
N THR A 206 3.13 16.27 -16.26
CA THR A 206 4.04 17.37 -15.92
C THR A 206 3.96 17.67 -14.42
N PRO A 207 5.08 18.13 -13.78
CA PRO A 207 5.11 18.37 -12.34
C PRO A 207 4.07 19.39 -11.88
N ALA A 208 3.18 18.97 -10.97
CA ALA A 208 2.14 19.81 -10.37
C ALA A 208 2.35 19.94 -8.85
N LEU A 209 2.12 21.15 -8.32
CA LEU A 209 2.19 21.42 -6.88
C LEU A 209 1.08 20.66 -6.14
N VAL A 210 1.43 19.84 -5.17
CA VAL A 210 0.49 19.06 -4.34
C VAL A 210 -0.55 19.97 -3.68
N ASP A 211 -0.15 21.14 -3.17
CA ASP A 211 -1.05 22.09 -2.50
C ASP A 211 -2.10 22.72 -3.42
N SER A 212 -1.88 22.67 -4.73
CA SER A 212 -2.86 23.14 -5.72
C SER A 212 -3.82 22.05 -6.19
N LEU A 213 -3.64 20.81 -5.72
CA LEU A 213 -4.41 19.65 -6.16
C LEU A 213 -5.47 19.25 -5.13
N SER A 214 -6.64 18.85 -5.61
CA SER A 214 -7.68 18.19 -4.82
C SER A 214 -8.03 16.89 -5.53
N LEU A 215 -7.27 15.84 -5.23
CA LEU A 215 -7.33 14.56 -5.94
C LEU A 215 -7.77 13.43 -5.02
N ASP A 216 -8.66 12.62 -5.54
CA ASP A 216 -9.03 11.30 -5.02
C ASP A 216 -9.48 10.48 -6.24
N HIS A 217 -8.57 10.31 -7.21
CA HIS A 217 -8.86 9.77 -8.53
C HIS A 217 -7.93 8.60 -8.86
N VAL A 218 -8.38 7.72 -9.73
CA VAL A 218 -7.60 6.59 -10.23
C VAL A 218 -7.03 6.97 -11.59
N TYR A 219 -5.75 7.28 -11.62
CA TYR A 219 -4.96 7.49 -12.83
C TYR A 219 -4.56 6.14 -13.41
N THR A 220 -4.73 5.95 -14.72
CA THR A 220 -4.51 4.68 -15.42
C THR A 220 -3.88 4.90 -16.80
N ASP A 221 -3.67 3.84 -17.54
CA ASP A 221 -2.93 3.88 -18.82
C ASP A 221 -1.55 4.52 -18.64
N CYS A 222 -0.84 4.07 -17.59
CA CYS A 222 0.52 4.52 -17.33
C CYS A 222 1.46 4.05 -18.43
N GLN A 223 2.37 4.93 -18.85
CA GLN A 223 3.41 4.58 -19.81
C GLN A 223 4.29 3.48 -19.23
N ALA A 224 4.49 2.40 -19.99
CA ALA A 224 5.32 1.29 -19.57
C ALA A 224 6.77 1.74 -19.27
N GLY A 225 7.29 1.35 -18.10
CA GLY A 225 8.63 1.71 -17.65
C GLY A 225 8.78 3.14 -17.15
N ALA A 226 7.72 3.97 -17.15
CA ALA A 226 7.75 5.27 -16.51
C ALA A 226 7.37 5.17 -15.02
N HIS A 227 7.81 6.14 -14.24
CA HIS A 227 7.62 6.20 -12.79
C HIS A 227 6.74 7.39 -12.40
N ALA A 228 5.89 7.22 -11.39
CA ALA A 228 5.35 8.34 -10.66
C ALA A 228 6.47 8.90 -9.74
N GLU A 229 6.56 10.22 -9.65
CA GLU A 229 7.65 10.88 -8.94
C GLU A 229 7.12 11.91 -7.95
N ILE A 230 7.79 12.03 -6.82
CA ILE A 230 7.57 13.06 -5.82
C ILE A 230 8.84 13.89 -5.73
N PHE A 231 8.75 15.19 -6.00
CA PHE A 231 9.87 16.11 -5.98
C PHE A 231 9.85 16.92 -4.70
N TYR A 232 10.86 16.72 -3.88
CA TYR A 232 11.16 17.52 -2.69
C TYR A 232 12.19 18.58 -3.03
N ASN A 233 12.15 19.75 -2.34
CA ASN A 233 13.09 20.84 -2.63
C ASN A 233 14.47 20.64 -1.98
N ASP A 234 14.59 19.68 -1.07
CA ASP A 234 15.79 19.40 -0.26
C ASP A 234 16.42 18.03 -0.55
N CYS A 235 16.07 17.41 -1.68
CA CYS A 235 16.62 16.13 -2.18
C CYS A 235 17.20 16.30 -3.58
#